data_85ce2f78ff5efdd0a00a4011ecb71a55
#
_entry.id   85ce2f78ff5efdd0a00a4011ecb71a55
#
_cell.length_a   1.000
_cell.length_b   1.000
_cell.length_c   1.000
_cell.angle_alpha   90.00
_cell.angle_beta   90.00
_cell.angle_gamma   90.00
#
_symmetry.space_group_name_H-M   'P 1'
#
loop_
_entity.id
_entity.type
_entity.pdbx_description
1 polymer ?
#
loop_
_entity_poly.entity_id
_entity_poly.type
_entity_poly.pdbx_seq_one_letter_code
_entity_poly.pdbx_strand_id
1 'polypeptide(L)'
;MKTEALERYLNSFGKQVVNRAKGNLQKSKGGGTNLEKSLSFKVVTSEEGFSVQFLMDSYGTFVDKGVSGTDVRRSFKDYKGKTISSPYKYTTKQPPSRVLDKWIVKKGIAPRDEKGRFMSRKSISFLIARSIKRKGIQGISFFQKPLMLGLKQFGKEMLGAVKDDIINGLTTVK
;
A
#
# COMPACT_ATOMS: atom_id res chain seq x y z
N MET A 1 19.95 29.40 2.85
CA MET A 1 20.57 28.26 3.58
C MET A 1 20.61 27.09 2.62
N LYS A 2 21.76 26.45 2.42
CA LYS A 2 21.80 25.23 1.60
C LYS A 2 21.17 24.09 2.40
N THR A 3 20.19 23.41 1.83
CA THR A 3 19.42 22.35 2.48
C THR A 3 19.74 20.96 1.89
N GLU A 4 21.01 20.78 1.49
CA GLU A 4 21.46 19.60 0.75
C GLU A 4 21.44 18.32 1.60
N ALA A 5 21.78 18.41 2.88
CA ALA A 5 21.77 17.25 3.77
C ALA A 5 20.35 16.83 4.09
N LEU A 6 19.44 17.78 4.33
CA LEU A 6 18.03 17.51 4.54
C LEU A 6 17.38 16.88 3.30
N GLU A 7 17.65 17.41 2.12
CA GLU A 7 17.11 16.88 0.86
C GLU A 7 17.63 15.45 0.60
N ARG A 8 18.92 15.18 0.80
CA ARG A 8 19.50 13.84 0.71
C ARG A 8 18.84 12.87 1.69
N TYR A 9 18.60 13.33 2.93
CA TYR A 9 17.91 12.52 3.93
C TYR A 9 16.48 12.18 3.50
N LEU A 10 15.69 13.15 3.04
CA LEU A 10 14.31 12.95 2.59
C LEU A 10 14.23 12.01 1.38
N ASN A 11 15.18 12.11 0.45
CA ASN A 11 15.30 11.18 -0.67
C ASN A 11 15.64 9.76 -0.20
N SER A 12 16.56 9.61 0.74
CA SER A 12 16.90 8.31 1.34
C SER A 12 15.69 7.69 2.05
N PHE A 13 14.98 8.47 2.85
CA PHE A 13 13.75 8.07 3.52
C PHE A 13 12.68 7.60 2.54
N GLY A 14 12.36 8.39 1.52
CA GLY A 14 11.38 8.04 0.50
C GLY A 14 11.74 6.75 -0.23
N LYS A 15 13.00 6.60 -0.63
CA LYS A 15 13.52 5.38 -1.27
C LYS A 15 13.39 4.15 -0.36
N GLN A 16 13.71 4.30 0.92
CA GLN A 16 13.62 3.20 1.90
C GLN A 16 12.18 2.74 2.09
N VAL A 17 11.21 3.68 2.25
CA VAL A 17 9.79 3.36 2.40
C VAL A 17 9.26 2.64 1.16
N VAL A 18 9.55 3.17 -0.04
CA VAL A 18 9.10 2.58 -1.31
C VAL A 18 9.69 1.18 -1.52
N ASN A 19 10.99 0.98 -1.28
CA ASN A 19 11.63 -0.33 -1.43
C ASN A 19 11.03 -1.38 -0.49
N ARG A 20 10.80 -1.01 0.78
CA ARG A 20 10.15 -1.90 1.76
C ARG A 20 8.70 -2.22 1.36
N ALA A 21 7.95 -1.23 0.85
CA ALA A 21 6.60 -1.43 0.37
C ALA A 21 6.54 -2.36 -0.84
N LYS A 22 7.45 -2.21 -1.81
CA LYS A 22 7.61 -3.13 -2.93
C LYS A 22 7.94 -4.55 -2.47
N GLY A 23 8.87 -4.71 -1.54
CA GLY A 23 9.20 -6.02 -0.95
C GLY A 23 8.01 -6.68 -0.25
N ASN A 24 7.16 -5.91 0.44
CA ASN A 24 5.93 -6.44 1.04
C ASN A 24 4.90 -6.88 -0.01
N LEU A 25 4.78 -6.14 -1.12
CA LEU A 25 3.92 -6.55 -2.25
C LEU A 25 4.43 -7.84 -2.90
N GLN A 26 5.74 -7.96 -3.12
CA GLN A 26 6.35 -9.17 -3.68
C GLN A 26 6.05 -10.39 -2.83
N LYS A 27 6.25 -10.29 -1.51
CA LYS A 27 5.97 -11.39 -0.56
C LYS A 27 4.49 -11.81 -0.56
N SER A 28 3.56 -10.86 -0.69
CA SER A 28 2.12 -11.16 -0.58
C SER A 28 1.44 -11.47 -1.91
N LYS A 29 1.94 -10.96 -3.03
CA LYS A 29 1.31 -11.05 -4.36
C LYS A 29 2.16 -11.73 -5.43
N GLY A 30 3.39 -12.12 -5.10
CA GLY A 30 4.29 -12.82 -6.01
C GLY A 30 5.10 -11.94 -6.95
N GLY A 31 5.19 -10.63 -6.68
CA GLY A 31 6.01 -9.69 -7.46
C GLY A 31 5.46 -9.33 -8.84
N GLY A 32 6.12 -8.39 -9.51
CA GLY A 32 5.87 -7.99 -10.90
C GLY A 32 4.50 -7.36 -11.17
N THR A 33 3.77 -6.94 -10.14
CA THR A 33 2.44 -6.33 -10.28
C THR A 33 2.52 -4.89 -10.75
N ASN A 34 1.49 -4.41 -11.47
CA ASN A 34 1.41 -3.01 -11.87
C ASN A 34 1.48 -2.06 -10.67
N LEU A 35 0.86 -2.43 -9.55
CA LEU A 35 0.93 -1.66 -8.30
C LEU A 35 2.37 -1.50 -7.80
N GLU A 36 3.18 -2.55 -7.85
CA GLU A 36 4.59 -2.48 -7.47
C GLU A 36 5.38 -1.53 -8.37
N LYS A 37 5.10 -1.56 -9.69
CA LYS A 37 5.74 -0.68 -10.68
C LYS A 37 5.33 0.78 -10.51
N SER A 38 4.07 1.05 -10.15
CA SER A 38 3.52 2.40 -9.94
C SER A 38 4.02 3.07 -8.66
N LEU A 39 4.54 2.29 -7.70
CA LEU A 39 5.04 2.82 -6.43
C LEU A 39 6.29 3.67 -6.65
N SER A 40 6.16 4.95 -6.34
CA SER A 40 7.24 5.95 -6.42
C SER A 40 7.10 6.99 -5.33
N PHE A 41 8.06 7.90 -5.24
CA PHE A 41 8.00 9.06 -4.36
C PHE A 41 8.63 10.28 -5.04
N LYS A 42 8.28 11.45 -4.54
CA LYS A 42 8.89 12.74 -4.91
C LYS A 42 9.15 13.54 -3.65
N VAL A 43 10.29 14.16 -3.58
CA VAL A 43 10.57 15.22 -2.60
C VAL A 43 10.21 16.55 -3.26
N VAL A 44 9.34 17.30 -2.65
CA VAL A 44 8.88 18.61 -3.14
C VAL A 44 9.36 19.68 -2.16
N THR A 45 10.08 20.66 -2.68
CA THR A 45 10.50 21.85 -1.96
C THR A 45 9.55 22.99 -2.30
N SER A 46 9.00 23.66 -1.31
CA SER A 46 8.15 24.83 -1.43
C SER A 46 8.64 25.93 -0.50
N GLU A 47 8.07 27.12 -0.60
CA GLU A 47 8.35 28.24 0.32
C GLU A 47 8.00 27.89 1.78
N GLU A 48 7.02 27.02 1.98
CA GLU A 48 6.58 26.55 3.30
C GLU A 48 7.43 25.41 3.87
N GLY A 49 8.35 24.83 3.08
CA GLY A 49 9.24 23.74 3.51
C GLY A 49 9.31 22.55 2.56
N PHE A 50 9.65 21.39 3.11
CA PHE A 50 9.82 20.14 2.37
C PHE A 50 8.67 19.19 2.61
N SER A 51 8.27 18.48 1.55
CA SER A 51 7.30 17.37 1.65
C SER A 51 7.78 16.16 0.87
N VAL A 52 7.48 14.96 1.37
CA VAL A 52 7.70 13.70 0.65
C VAL A 52 6.35 13.17 0.21
N GLN A 53 6.11 13.17 -1.09
CA GLN A 53 4.88 12.67 -1.69
C GLN A 53 5.10 11.24 -2.18
N PHE A 54 4.26 10.30 -1.72
CA PHE A 54 4.25 8.94 -2.20
C PHE A 54 3.14 8.74 -3.22
N LEU A 55 3.48 8.15 -4.35
CA LEU A 55 2.61 7.96 -5.50
C LEU A 55 2.38 6.46 -5.73
N MET A 56 1.16 6.08 -6.04
CA MET A 56 0.79 4.71 -6.42
C MET A 56 -0.52 4.72 -7.20
N ASP A 57 -0.81 3.64 -7.90
CA ASP A 57 -2.12 3.44 -8.54
C ASP A 57 -3.25 3.56 -7.50
N SER A 58 -4.39 4.14 -7.91
CA SER A 58 -5.54 4.43 -7.03
C SER A 58 -6.07 3.21 -6.27
N TYR A 59 -6.00 2.02 -6.88
CA TYR A 59 -6.42 0.79 -6.22
C TYR A 59 -5.46 0.30 -5.12
N GLY A 60 -4.26 0.85 -5.03
CA GLY A 60 -3.26 0.52 -4.00
C GLY A 60 -3.79 0.74 -2.59
N THR A 61 -4.62 1.76 -2.38
CA THR A 61 -5.24 2.05 -1.08
C THR A 61 -6.19 0.94 -0.62
N PHE A 62 -6.91 0.30 -1.55
CA PHE A 62 -7.77 -0.86 -1.24
C PHE A 62 -6.95 -2.09 -0.89
N VAL A 63 -5.82 -2.30 -1.56
CA VAL A 63 -4.89 -3.40 -1.27
C VAL A 63 -4.24 -3.20 0.10
N ASP A 64 -3.86 -1.97 0.43
CA ASP A 64 -3.18 -1.61 1.67
C ASP A 64 -4.12 -1.71 2.89
N LYS A 65 -5.27 -1.02 2.82
CA LYS A 65 -6.22 -0.87 3.94
C LYS A 65 -7.30 -1.95 3.97
N GLY A 66 -7.47 -2.69 2.87
CA GLY A 66 -8.55 -3.66 2.70
C GLY A 66 -9.90 -3.00 2.41
N VAL A 67 -10.92 -3.83 2.22
CA VAL A 67 -12.30 -3.42 1.98
C VAL A 67 -13.21 -4.27 2.87
N SER A 68 -14.02 -3.65 3.71
CA SER A 68 -15.00 -4.33 4.55
C SER A 68 -16.11 -4.97 3.70
N GLY A 69 -16.56 -6.14 4.12
CA GLY A 69 -17.74 -6.76 3.54
C GLY A 69 -19.03 -6.25 4.17
N THR A 70 -20.16 -6.84 3.73
CA THR A 70 -21.46 -6.58 4.37
C THR A 70 -21.55 -7.23 5.74
N ASP A 71 -20.96 -8.42 5.90
CA ASP A 71 -21.03 -9.25 7.10
C ASP A 71 -19.81 -9.11 8.00
N VAL A 72 -18.64 -8.78 7.41
CA VAL A 72 -17.35 -8.74 8.12
C VAL A 72 -16.71 -7.37 7.97
N ARG A 73 -16.46 -6.70 9.11
CA ARG A 73 -15.63 -5.48 9.13
C ARG A 73 -14.16 -5.85 9.02
N ARG A 74 -13.42 -5.15 8.15
CA ARG A 74 -11.97 -5.27 8.02
C ARG A 74 -11.28 -4.10 8.69
N SER A 75 -10.13 -4.38 9.28
CA SER A 75 -9.28 -3.38 9.92
C SER A 75 -7.84 -3.51 9.42
N PHE A 76 -7.07 -2.45 9.59
CA PHE A 76 -5.65 -2.40 9.26
C PHE A 76 -4.91 -1.59 10.34
N LYS A 77 -3.59 -1.74 10.41
CA LYS A 77 -2.75 -0.86 11.24
C LYS A 77 -2.31 0.32 10.40
N ASP A 78 -2.57 1.53 10.90
CA ASP A 78 -2.12 2.76 10.27
C ASP A 78 -0.62 3.01 10.49
N TYR A 79 -0.09 4.09 9.91
CA TYR A 79 1.30 4.50 10.05
C TYR A 79 1.68 4.93 11.49
N LYS A 80 0.71 5.16 12.38
CA LYS A 80 0.91 5.40 13.82
C LYS A 80 0.89 4.11 14.63
N GLY A 81 0.62 2.96 14.00
CA GLY A 81 0.49 1.66 14.65
C GLY A 81 -0.88 1.38 15.26
N LYS A 82 -1.83 2.30 15.12
CA LYS A 82 -3.20 2.16 15.62
C LYS A 82 -4.01 1.26 14.69
N THR A 83 -4.79 0.33 15.27
CA THR A 83 -5.74 -0.47 14.49
C THR A 83 -7.01 0.34 14.24
N ILE A 84 -7.31 0.59 12.98
CA ILE A 84 -8.51 1.32 12.52
C ILE A 84 -9.29 0.48 11.50
N SER A 85 -10.61 0.70 11.47
CA SER A 85 -11.47 0.06 10.48
C SER A 85 -11.17 0.58 9.08
N SER A 86 -11.24 -0.30 8.08
CA SER A 86 -11.09 0.11 6.68
C SER A 86 -12.15 1.16 6.33
N PRO A 87 -11.75 2.28 5.68
CA PRO A 87 -12.68 3.29 5.19
C PRO A 87 -13.52 2.80 4.01
N TYR A 88 -13.14 1.67 3.40
CA TYR A 88 -13.79 1.10 2.23
C TYR A 88 -14.73 -0.03 2.62
N LYS A 89 -15.92 -0.07 2.01
CA LYS A 89 -16.96 -1.05 2.33
C LYS A 89 -17.76 -1.43 1.08
N TYR A 90 -18.01 -2.73 0.91
CA TYR A 90 -19.05 -3.20 -0.02
C TYR A 90 -20.43 -2.89 0.56
N THR A 91 -21.32 -2.35 -0.29
CA THR A 91 -22.70 -2.04 0.06
C THR A 91 -23.66 -2.90 -0.75
N THR A 92 -24.24 -2.36 -1.81
CA THR A 92 -25.25 -3.02 -2.65
C THR A 92 -24.64 -3.90 -3.74
N LYS A 93 -23.59 -3.42 -4.41
CA LYS A 93 -22.99 -4.10 -5.57
C LYS A 93 -21.87 -5.05 -5.15
N GLN A 94 -21.82 -6.23 -5.75
CA GLN A 94 -20.67 -7.15 -5.66
C GLN A 94 -19.66 -6.85 -6.77
N PRO A 95 -18.40 -7.31 -6.64
CA PRO A 95 -17.43 -7.22 -7.74
C PRO A 95 -18.00 -7.87 -9.00
N PRO A 96 -17.75 -7.29 -10.20
CA PRO A 96 -18.18 -7.92 -11.45
C PRO A 96 -17.57 -9.30 -11.59
N SER A 97 -18.42 -10.33 -11.71
CA SER A 97 -17.95 -11.74 -11.79
C SER A 97 -17.00 -11.97 -12.98
N ARG A 98 -17.16 -11.21 -14.07
CA ARG A 98 -16.32 -11.29 -15.27
C ARG A 98 -14.82 -11.02 -14.99
N VAL A 99 -14.50 -10.14 -14.04
CA VAL A 99 -13.08 -9.83 -13.72
C VAL A 99 -12.38 -10.97 -12.98
N LEU A 100 -13.15 -11.89 -12.39
CA LEU A 100 -12.62 -13.04 -11.66
C LEU A 100 -12.30 -14.24 -12.58
N ASP A 101 -12.80 -14.26 -13.81
CA ASP A 101 -12.64 -15.41 -14.70
C ASP A 101 -11.15 -15.72 -14.98
N LYS A 102 -10.38 -14.71 -15.38
CA LYS A 102 -8.92 -14.87 -15.60
C LYS A 102 -8.17 -15.28 -14.33
N TRP A 103 -8.59 -14.78 -13.19
CA TRP A 103 -7.99 -15.13 -11.91
C TRP A 103 -8.28 -16.59 -11.52
N ILE A 104 -9.52 -17.08 -11.75
CA ILE A 104 -9.92 -18.46 -11.51
C ILE A 104 -9.06 -19.43 -12.33
N VAL A 105 -8.88 -19.14 -13.62
CA VAL A 105 -8.02 -19.92 -14.52
C VAL A 105 -6.57 -19.92 -14.02
N LYS A 106 -6.01 -18.75 -13.72
CA LYS A 106 -4.64 -18.61 -13.21
C LYS A 106 -4.40 -19.39 -11.92
N LYS A 107 -5.43 -19.51 -11.07
CA LYS A 107 -5.35 -20.23 -9.79
C LYS A 107 -5.71 -21.72 -9.89
N GLY A 108 -6.10 -22.21 -11.07
CA GLY A 108 -6.49 -23.60 -11.26
C GLY A 108 -7.73 -23.99 -10.45
N ILE A 109 -8.65 -23.03 -10.18
CA ILE A 109 -9.84 -23.28 -9.38
C ILE A 109 -10.88 -23.97 -10.23
N ALA A 110 -11.12 -25.26 -9.96
CA ALA A 110 -12.09 -26.11 -10.68
C ALA A 110 -12.91 -26.93 -9.68
N PRO A 111 -13.81 -26.30 -8.88
CA PRO A 111 -14.60 -27.02 -7.91
C PRO A 111 -15.63 -27.92 -8.59
N ARG A 112 -16.01 -28.99 -7.87
CA ARG A 112 -17.03 -29.95 -8.27
C ARG A 112 -18.29 -29.71 -7.46
N ASP A 113 -19.44 -30.04 -8.04
CA ASP A 113 -20.72 -30.10 -7.33
C ASP A 113 -20.79 -31.36 -6.43
N GLU A 114 -21.88 -31.50 -5.67
CA GLU A 114 -22.12 -32.65 -4.79
C GLU A 114 -22.17 -33.99 -5.54
N LYS A 115 -22.41 -33.94 -6.86
CA LYS A 115 -22.41 -35.12 -7.74
C LYS A 115 -21.06 -35.35 -8.43
N GLY A 116 -20.01 -34.64 -8.01
CA GLY A 116 -18.65 -34.75 -8.55
C GLY A 116 -18.42 -34.11 -9.93
N ARG A 117 -19.38 -33.39 -10.50
CA ARG A 117 -19.28 -32.74 -11.83
C ARG A 117 -18.63 -31.39 -11.69
N PHE A 118 -17.85 -30.97 -12.68
CA PHE A 118 -17.24 -29.65 -12.69
C PHE A 118 -18.29 -28.52 -12.77
N MET A 119 -18.19 -27.57 -11.88
CA MET A 119 -19.01 -26.35 -11.93
C MET A 119 -18.58 -25.43 -13.07
N SER A 120 -19.55 -24.73 -13.67
CA SER A 120 -19.23 -23.74 -14.70
C SER A 120 -18.40 -22.57 -14.11
N ARG A 121 -17.44 -22.05 -14.88
CA ARG A 121 -16.65 -20.86 -14.44
C ARG A 121 -17.52 -19.66 -14.09
N LYS A 122 -18.62 -19.48 -14.82
CA LYS A 122 -19.59 -18.39 -14.57
C LYS A 122 -20.23 -18.53 -13.18
N SER A 123 -20.66 -19.73 -12.81
CA SER A 123 -21.22 -20.02 -11.48
C SER A 123 -20.18 -19.78 -10.37
N ILE A 124 -18.97 -20.29 -10.58
CA ILE A 124 -17.87 -20.10 -9.62
C ILE A 124 -17.53 -18.60 -9.44
N SER A 125 -17.38 -17.86 -10.55
CA SER A 125 -17.11 -16.42 -10.53
C SER A 125 -18.18 -15.66 -9.73
N PHE A 126 -19.45 -16.03 -9.92
CA PHE A 126 -20.56 -15.42 -9.18
C PHE A 126 -20.48 -15.72 -7.68
N LEU A 127 -20.23 -16.96 -7.29
CA LEU A 127 -20.11 -17.37 -5.88
C LEU A 127 -18.93 -16.68 -5.19
N ILE A 128 -17.79 -16.59 -5.89
CA ILE A 128 -16.61 -15.87 -5.37
C ILE A 128 -16.92 -14.38 -5.21
N ALA A 129 -17.53 -13.74 -6.21
CA ALA A 129 -17.91 -12.32 -6.14
C ALA A 129 -18.86 -12.06 -4.96
N ARG A 130 -19.84 -12.94 -4.75
CA ARG A 130 -20.78 -12.88 -3.61
C ARG A 130 -20.05 -13.05 -2.28
N SER A 131 -19.11 -13.99 -2.20
CA SER A 131 -18.28 -14.19 -1.00
C SER A 131 -17.41 -12.96 -0.71
N ILE A 132 -16.79 -12.34 -1.73
CA ILE A 132 -16.02 -11.11 -1.58
C ILE A 132 -16.93 -9.98 -1.06
N LYS A 133 -18.13 -9.81 -1.60
CA LYS A 133 -19.08 -8.82 -1.09
C LYS A 133 -19.39 -9.02 0.39
N ARG A 134 -19.63 -10.25 0.81
CA ARG A 134 -20.00 -10.58 2.21
C ARG A 134 -18.82 -10.43 3.16
N LYS A 135 -17.68 -11.05 2.82
CA LYS A 135 -16.51 -11.13 3.71
C LYS A 135 -15.54 -9.96 3.58
N GLY A 136 -15.63 -9.19 2.47
CA GLY A 136 -14.64 -8.16 2.15
C GLY A 136 -13.28 -8.73 1.74
N ILE A 137 -12.31 -7.83 1.60
CA ILE A 137 -10.92 -8.16 1.25
C ILE A 137 -10.03 -7.66 2.38
N GLN A 138 -9.18 -8.55 2.93
CA GLN A 138 -8.23 -8.16 3.97
C GLN A 138 -7.12 -7.29 3.37
N GLY A 139 -6.84 -6.15 4.02
CA GLY A 139 -5.68 -5.32 3.69
C GLY A 139 -4.38 -5.98 4.12
N ILE A 140 -3.32 -5.76 3.36
CA ILE A 140 -2.00 -6.34 3.65
C ILE A 140 -1.06 -5.34 4.31
N SER A 141 -1.45 -4.08 4.46
CA SER A 141 -0.66 -2.98 5.05
C SER A 141 0.75 -2.88 4.45
N PHE A 142 0.86 -3.06 3.13
CA PHE A 142 2.15 -3.10 2.45
C PHE A 142 2.87 -1.76 2.51
N PHE A 143 2.12 -0.65 2.56
CA PHE A 143 2.63 0.70 2.64
C PHE A 143 2.62 1.27 4.07
N GLN A 144 1.55 1.04 4.84
CA GLN A 144 1.42 1.57 6.20
C GLN A 144 2.53 1.06 7.13
N LYS A 145 2.89 -0.23 7.05
CA LYS A 145 3.97 -0.81 7.87
C LYS A 145 5.34 -0.20 7.60
N PRO A 146 5.84 -0.11 6.34
CA PRO A 146 7.08 0.58 6.03
C PRO A 146 7.10 2.03 6.47
N LEU A 147 6.00 2.75 6.25
CA LEU A 147 5.88 4.15 6.66
C LEU A 147 5.97 4.30 8.19
N MET A 148 5.26 3.47 8.94
CA MET A 148 5.34 3.45 10.41
C MET A 148 6.77 3.19 10.90
N LEU A 149 7.46 2.22 10.31
CA LEU A 149 8.83 1.89 10.69
C LEU A 149 9.81 3.02 10.34
N GLY A 150 9.64 3.64 9.18
CA GLY A 150 10.45 4.80 8.78
C GLY A 150 10.24 5.99 9.70
N LEU A 151 8.99 6.30 10.06
CA LEU A 151 8.67 7.45 10.90
C LEU A 151 9.16 7.31 12.36
N LYS A 152 9.38 6.10 12.86
CA LYS A 152 9.92 5.89 14.22
C LYS A 152 11.32 6.51 14.41
N GLN A 153 12.13 6.54 13.37
CA GLN A 153 13.49 7.09 13.40
C GLN A 153 13.58 8.48 12.76
N PHE A 154 12.53 8.86 12.01
CA PHE A 154 12.49 10.04 11.15
C PHE A 154 12.91 11.32 11.88
N GLY A 155 12.35 11.60 13.04
CA GLY A 155 12.60 12.85 13.76
C GLY A 155 14.07 13.02 14.17
N LYS A 156 14.68 11.94 14.71
CA LYS A 156 16.08 11.96 15.15
C LYS A 156 17.04 12.16 13.98
N GLU A 157 16.86 11.42 12.91
CA GLU A 157 17.73 11.48 11.73
C GLU A 157 17.54 12.80 10.95
N MET A 158 16.31 13.29 10.85
CA MET A 158 16.02 14.61 10.24
C MET A 158 16.68 15.74 10.98
N LEU A 159 16.62 15.75 12.32
CA LEU A 159 17.30 16.77 13.14
C LEU A 159 18.82 16.74 12.92
N GLY A 160 19.41 15.56 12.75
CA GLY A 160 20.82 15.40 12.37
C GLY A 160 21.13 16.09 11.04
N ALA A 161 20.35 15.82 10.01
CA ALA A 161 20.54 16.44 8.69
C ALA A 161 20.36 17.98 8.71
N VAL A 162 19.38 18.48 9.44
CA VAL A 162 19.18 19.94 9.62
C VAL A 162 20.37 20.58 10.34
N LYS A 163 20.89 19.93 11.40
CA LYS A 163 22.09 20.38 12.10
C LYS A 163 23.30 20.50 11.16
N ASP A 164 23.52 19.48 10.32
CA ASP A 164 24.62 19.47 9.36
C ASP A 164 24.49 20.62 8.34
N ASP A 165 23.29 20.90 7.83
CA ASP A 165 23.03 22.01 6.93
C ASP A 165 23.28 23.38 7.59
N ILE A 166 22.92 23.54 8.88
CA ILE A 166 23.21 24.76 9.64
C ILE A 166 24.71 24.96 9.80
N ILE A 167 25.45 23.92 10.23
CA ILE A 167 26.90 23.98 10.42
C ILE A 167 27.59 24.34 9.09
N ASN A 168 27.22 23.67 8.01
CA ASN A 168 27.77 23.92 6.68
C ASN A 168 27.45 25.34 6.20
N GLY A 169 26.25 25.87 6.48
CA GLY A 169 25.86 27.24 6.18
C GLY A 169 26.69 28.30 6.93
N LEU A 170 26.97 28.03 8.22
CA LEU A 170 27.78 28.91 9.05
C LEU A 170 29.27 28.90 8.65
N THR A 171 29.80 27.77 8.23
CA THR A 171 31.21 27.63 7.81
C THR A 171 31.49 28.18 6.40
N THR A 172 30.47 28.37 5.58
CA THR A 172 30.60 28.89 4.20
C THR A 172 30.53 30.44 4.13
N VAL A 173 30.13 31.09 5.21
CA VAL A 173 30.15 32.58 5.32
C VAL A 173 31.54 33.01 5.74
N LYS A 174 32.42 33.26 4.74
CA LYS A 174 33.70 33.99 4.89
C LYS A 174 33.60 35.30 4.15
#